data_b1ced1a1a043dcd3bcad86e08c11084f
#
_entry.id   b1ced1a1a043dcd3bcad86e08c11084f
#
_cell.length_a   1.000
_cell.length_b   1.000
_cell.length_c   1.000
_cell.angle_alpha   90.00
_cell.angle_beta   90.00
_cell.angle_gamma   90.00
#
_symmetry.space_group_name_H-M   'P 1'
#
loop_
_entity.id
_entity.type
_entity.pdbx_description
1 polymer ?
#
loop_
_entity_poly.entity_id
_entity_poly.type
_entity_poly.pdbx_seq_one_letter_code
_entity_poly.pdbx_strand_id
1 'polypeptide(L)'
;DVIENISYNEMLGCRSAAFEHYFVEAFMHGNWTSDEAKAFSTSLHSHCKNAGGGPLSRAVSKLPVGGTLYHEVLCNHDDSAVVLYLQAPSPSLTDTALCMVLEQMLAAPFFNSLRTEQQLGYIVGTGYVPHNQHPGMAFYIQSPQCSPKQLLDAMTAFLFQQLNEIEFYRFYWPTIQQNLIKQLEERDLTLSMKSQRLWVSLGTQDLEFNRNAKLAERIKGLSFEEIQDFAHQLAKRERCGELVLFSRGKFESIPTQEKRTINSISEFKKEIPYY
;
A
#
# COMPACT_ATOMS: atom_id res chain seq x y z
N ASP A 1 25.99 13.07 3.84
CA ASP A 1 27.14 13.46 2.98
C ASP A 1 26.85 14.70 2.12
N VAL A 2 25.59 15.04 1.81
CA VAL A 2 25.23 16.24 1.04
C VAL A 2 25.16 17.48 1.94
N ILE A 3 24.67 17.35 3.16
CA ILE A 3 24.46 18.47 4.11
C ILE A 3 25.75 19.21 4.44
N GLU A 4 26.87 18.49 4.59
CA GLU A 4 28.19 19.09 4.91
C GLU A 4 28.72 20.01 3.82
N ASN A 5 28.23 19.88 2.60
CA ASN A 5 28.68 20.62 1.42
C ASN A 5 27.71 21.73 0.98
N ILE A 6 26.58 21.92 1.67
CA ILE A 6 25.60 22.96 1.33
C ILE A 6 26.00 24.30 1.96
N SER A 7 26.22 25.31 1.14
CA SER A 7 26.45 26.68 1.60
C SER A 7 25.13 27.35 2.06
N TYR A 8 25.27 28.36 2.91
CA TYR A 8 24.12 29.18 3.34
C TYR A 8 23.34 29.81 2.16
N ASN A 9 24.04 30.25 1.11
CA ASN A 9 23.41 30.84 -0.07
C ASN A 9 22.61 29.81 -0.88
N GLU A 10 23.11 28.59 -1.02
CA GLU A 10 22.38 27.48 -1.66
C GLU A 10 21.12 27.13 -0.88
N MET A 11 21.20 27.08 0.45
CA MET A 11 20.03 26.87 1.31
C MET A 11 18.99 27.99 1.15
N LEU A 12 19.41 29.25 1.08
CA LEU A 12 18.51 30.40 0.80
C LEU A 12 17.88 30.31 -0.58
N GLY A 13 18.65 29.89 -1.60
CA GLY A 13 18.13 29.64 -2.95
C GLY A 13 17.06 28.54 -2.97
N CYS A 14 17.32 27.42 -2.35
CA CYS A 14 16.35 26.31 -2.21
C CYS A 14 15.08 26.76 -1.48
N ARG A 15 15.22 27.53 -0.38
CA ARG A 15 14.06 28.08 0.33
C ARG A 15 13.23 28.99 -0.59
N SER A 16 13.87 29.90 -1.32
CA SER A 16 13.16 30.82 -2.21
C SER A 16 12.42 30.08 -3.31
N ALA A 17 13.05 29.09 -3.95
CA ALA A 17 12.43 28.24 -4.96
C ALA A 17 11.25 27.41 -4.41
N ALA A 18 11.38 26.88 -3.20
CA ALA A 18 10.32 26.09 -2.56
C ALA A 18 9.05 26.93 -2.26
N PHE A 19 9.20 28.23 -2.05
CA PHE A 19 8.10 29.15 -1.76
C PHE A 19 7.71 30.04 -2.97
N GLU A 20 8.23 29.75 -4.15
CA GLU A 20 7.87 30.45 -5.38
C GLU A 20 6.49 30.02 -5.90
N HIS A 21 6.23 28.72 -5.88
CA HIS A 21 4.95 28.12 -6.24
C HIS A 21 4.59 27.01 -5.25
N TYR A 22 3.51 27.15 -4.52
CA TYR A 22 3.07 26.16 -3.54
C TYR A 22 1.55 26.09 -3.44
N PHE A 23 1.06 24.94 -2.98
CA PHE A 23 -0.34 24.70 -2.67
C PHE A 23 -0.50 24.56 -1.15
N VAL A 24 -1.53 25.16 -0.59
CA VAL A 24 -1.80 25.13 0.85
C VAL A 24 -3.10 24.40 1.12
N GLU A 25 -3.03 23.36 1.90
CA GLU A 25 -4.19 22.69 2.50
C GLU A 25 -4.18 22.96 4.01
N ALA A 26 -5.30 23.45 4.52
CA ALA A 26 -5.47 23.69 5.95
C ALA A 26 -6.61 22.83 6.48
N PHE A 27 -6.36 22.13 7.58
CA PHE A 27 -7.33 21.28 8.25
C PHE A 27 -7.50 21.71 9.70
N MET A 28 -8.72 22.00 10.09
CA MET A 28 -9.07 22.36 11.46
C MET A 28 -10.07 21.37 12.01
N HIS A 29 -9.74 20.75 13.11
CA HIS A 29 -10.60 19.79 13.79
C HIS A 29 -10.49 19.93 15.32
N GLY A 30 -11.62 19.99 15.98
CA GLY A 30 -11.70 20.15 17.44
C GLY A 30 -12.64 21.27 17.82
N ASN A 31 -12.30 22.02 18.87
CA ASN A 31 -13.11 23.12 19.39
C ASN A 31 -12.93 24.41 18.58
N TRP A 32 -13.34 24.38 17.31
CA TRP A 32 -13.33 25.51 16.39
C TRP A 32 -14.75 25.86 15.96
N THR A 33 -15.07 27.14 15.92
CA THR A 33 -16.28 27.62 15.27
C THR A 33 -16.04 27.84 13.78
N SER A 34 -17.11 27.86 12.99
CA SER A 34 -17.02 28.14 11.56
C SER A 34 -16.40 29.52 11.26
N ASP A 35 -16.67 30.50 12.11
CA ASP A 35 -16.16 31.87 11.91
C ASP A 35 -14.67 31.98 12.24
N GLU A 36 -14.19 31.29 13.28
CA GLU A 36 -12.76 31.19 13.58
C GLU A 36 -12.01 30.50 12.43
N ALA A 37 -12.55 29.39 11.88
CA ALA A 37 -11.97 28.71 10.76
C ALA A 37 -11.89 29.60 9.49
N LYS A 38 -12.95 30.37 9.20
CA LYS A 38 -12.96 31.35 8.09
C LYS A 38 -11.97 32.47 8.31
N ALA A 39 -11.90 33.03 9.53
CA ALA A 39 -10.95 34.10 9.88
C ALA A 39 -9.50 33.62 9.71
N PHE A 40 -9.20 32.40 10.17
CA PHE A 40 -7.88 31.79 9.98
C PHE A 40 -7.56 31.59 8.49
N SER A 41 -8.50 31.03 7.71
CA SER A 41 -8.34 30.84 6.26
C SER A 41 -8.06 32.16 5.53
N THR A 42 -8.78 33.24 5.88
CA THR A 42 -8.58 34.58 5.32
C THR A 42 -7.20 35.11 5.69
N SER A 43 -6.79 35.00 6.94
CA SER A 43 -5.46 35.37 7.39
C SER A 43 -4.36 34.60 6.65
N LEU A 44 -4.48 33.29 6.56
CA LEU A 44 -3.54 32.43 5.84
C LEU A 44 -3.42 32.84 4.37
N HIS A 45 -4.56 33.08 3.69
CA HIS A 45 -4.58 33.53 2.29
C HIS A 45 -3.86 34.85 2.10
N SER A 46 -4.01 35.80 3.03
CA SER A 46 -3.35 37.11 2.95
C SER A 46 -1.82 37.04 3.06
N HIS A 47 -1.29 36.02 3.73
CA HIS A 47 0.15 35.78 3.90
C HIS A 47 0.74 34.88 2.80
N CYS A 48 -0.08 34.03 2.18
CA CYS A 48 0.33 33.09 1.15
C CYS A 48 0.15 33.68 -0.26
N LYS A 49 0.83 34.79 -0.56
CA LYS A 49 0.63 35.56 -1.80
C LYS A 49 0.96 34.82 -3.09
N ASN A 50 1.86 33.84 -3.01
CA ASN A 50 2.29 33.03 -4.15
C ASN A 50 1.62 31.65 -4.16
N ALA A 51 0.63 31.41 -3.28
CA ALA A 51 -0.12 30.17 -3.32
C ALA A 51 -0.97 30.13 -4.60
N GLY A 52 -0.75 29.12 -5.40
CA GLY A 52 -1.47 28.92 -6.67
C GLY A 52 -1.33 27.50 -7.15
N GLY A 53 -2.19 27.10 -8.08
CA GLY A 53 -2.24 25.72 -8.57
C GLY A 53 -3.22 24.87 -7.77
N GLY A 54 -3.12 23.57 -7.95
CA GLY A 54 -3.92 22.55 -7.28
C GLY A 54 -3.06 21.60 -6.45
N PRO A 55 -3.69 20.64 -5.77
CA PRO A 55 -2.97 19.60 -5.06
C PRO A 55 -2.03 18.85 -6.00
N LEU A 56 -0.85 18.49 -5.49
CA LEU A 56 0.10 17.69 -6.24
C LEU A 56 -0.54 16.34 -6.58
N SER A 57 -0.50 15.98 -7.86
CA SER A 57 -0.90 14.63 -8.29
C SER A 57 0.02 13.60 -7.62
N ARG A 58 -0.59 12.67 -6.90
CA ARG A 58 0.10 11.52 -6.31
C ARG A 58 -0.13 10.29 -7.19
N ALA A 59 0.36 10.37 -8.42
CA ALA A 59 0.24 9.28 -9.38
C ALA A 59 0.83 7.98 -8.82
N VAL A 60 0.15 6.87 -9.06
CA VAL A 60 0.59 5.53 -8.67
C VAL A 60 1.12 4.82 -9.89
N SER A 61 2.35 4.31 -9.81
CA SER A 61 2.95 3.52 -10.89
C SER A 61 2.10 2.29 -11.21
N LYS A 62 1.72 2.12 -12.47
CA LYS A 62 0.91 1.01 -12.94
C LYS A 62 1.80 -0.18 -13.27
N LEU A 63 1.85 -1.17 -12.38
CA LEU A 63 2.63 -2.38 -12.60
C LEU A 63 2.10 -3.19 -13.79
N PRO A 64 2.98 -3.80 -14.61
CA PRO A 64 2.56 -4.58 -15.77
C PRO A 64 1.79 -5.83 -15.32
N VAL A 65 0.65 -6.07 -15.96
CA VAL A 65 -0.16 -7.28 -15.75
C VAL A 65 0.53 -8.48 -16.40
N GLY A 66 0.45 -9.65 -15.76
CA GLY A 66 1.01 -10.90 -16.25
C GLY A 66 2.54 -10.97 -16.18
N GLY A 67 3.15 -10.07 -15.45
CA GLY A 67 4.60 -10.05 -15.23
C GLY A 67 4.99 -9.65 -13.83
N THR A 68 6.10 -10.22 -13.36
CA THR A 68 6.68 -9.88 -12.07
C THR A 68 7.87 -8.96 -12.27
N LEU A 69 7.91 -7.84 -11.57
CA LEU A 69 9.08 -6.95 -11.50
C LEU A 69 9.87 -7.27 -10.23
N TYR A 70 11.18 -7.13 -10.31
CA TYR A 70 12.09 -7.42 -9.21
C TYR A 70 12.93 -6.19 -8.89
N HIS A 71 13.13 -5.91 -7.61
CA HIS A 71 14.06 -4.88 -7.17
C HIS A 71 14.81 -5.34 -5.91
N GLU A 72 16.12 -5.29 -5.96
CA GLU A 72 16.97 -5.56 -4.81
C GLU A 72 17.11 -4.33 -3.93
N VAL A 73 16.74 -4.47 -2.68
CA VAL A 73 16.97 -3.46 -1.64
C VAL A 73 18.29 -3.76 -0.94
N LEU A 74 19.28 -2.94 -1.19
CA LEU A 74 20.58 -3.09 -0.53
C LEU A 74 20.44 -2.78 0.95
N CYS A 75 20.77 -3.76 1.78
CA CYS A 75 20.71 -3.67 3.23
C CYS A 75 21.96 -4.31 3.83
N ASN A 76 22.54 -3.68 4.83
CA ASN A 76 23.67 -4.25 5.58
C ASN A 76 23.16 -5.11 6.74
N HIS A 77 22.59 -6.25 6.40
CA HIS A 77 22.04 -7.24 7.34
C HIS A 77 22.23 -8.65 6.80
N ASP A 78 22.49 -9.62 7.66
CA ASP A 78 22.76 -11.02 7.26
C ASP A 78 21.48 -11.77 6.84
N ASP A 79 20.33 -11.37 7.36
CA ASP A 79 19.07 -12.01 6.99
C ASP A 79 18.64 -11.62 5.58
N SER A 80 18.02 -12.57 4.89
CA SER A 80 17.27 -12.29 3.70
C SER A 80 15.86 -11.79 4.03
N ALA A 81 15.30 -10.98 3.17
CA ALA A 81 13.90 -10.58 3.26
C ALA A 81 13.27 -10.54 1.87
N VAL A 82 11.99 -10.89 1.79
CA VAL A 82 11.19 -10.79 0.56
C VAL A 82 9.85 -10.17 0.87
N VAL A 83 9.44 -9.23 0.04
CA VAL A 83 8.07 -8.70 -0.03
C VAL A 83 7.54 -8.96 -1.42
N LEU A 84 6.47 -9.72 -1.53
CA LEU A 84 5.68 -9.88 -2.75
C LEU A 84 4.48 -8.94 -2.65
N TYR A 85 4.42 -7.95 -3.52
CA TYR A 85 3.32 -6.99 -3.61
C TYR A 85 2.46 -7.27 -4.85
N LEU A 86 1.17 -7.42 -4.64
CA LEU A 86 0.16 -7.61 -5.67
C LEU A 86 -0.67 -6.33 -5.78
N GLN A 87 -0.55 -5.65 -6.93
CA GLN A 87 -1.31 -4.44 -7.23
C GLN A 87 -2.64 -4.81 -7.87
N ALA A 88 -3.73 -4.29 -7.33
CA ALA A 88 -5.07 -4.49 -7.90
C ALA A 88 -5.22 -3.85 -9.30
N PRO A 89 -6.20 -4.28 -10.09
CA PRO A 89 -6.42 -3.77 -11.45
C PRO A 89 -6.82 -2.29 -11.49
N SER A 90 -7.54 -1.80 -10.48
CA SER A 90 -8.05 -0.42 -10.45
C SER A 90 -8.21 0.13 -9.03
N PRO A 91 -8.32 1.46 -8.85
CA PRO A 91 -8.59 2.08 -7.56
C PRO A 91 -10.08 2.03 -7.16
N SER A 92 -10.87 1.14 -7.76
CA SER A 92 -12.30 1.01 -7.47
C SER A 92 -12.55 0.54 -6.03
N LEU A 93 -13.72 0.90 -5.48
CA LEU A 93 -14.16 0.38 -4.18
C LEU A 93 -14.33 -1.14 -4.21
N THR A 94 -14.69 -1.71 -5.36
CA THR A 94 -14.81 -3.16 -5.53
C THR A 94 -13.45 -3.85 -5.42
N ASP A 95 -12.44 -3.41 -6.16
CA ASP A 95 -11.10 -3.99 -6.07
C ASP A 95 -10.48 -3.75 -4.69
N THR A 96 -10.77 -2.61 -4.06
CA THR A 96 -10.37 -2.34 -2.68
C THR A 96 -11.00 -3.35 -1.72
N ALA A 97 -12.30 -3.57 -1.79
CA ALA A 97 -13.02 -4.51 -0.94
C ALA A 97 -12.53 -5.96 -1.15
N LEU A 98 -12.33 -6.37 -2.42
CA LEU A 98 -11.82 -7.70 -2.75
C LEU A 98 -10.39 -7.93 -2.22
N CYS A 99 -9.49 -6.94 -2.34
CA CYS A 99 -8.15 -7.04 -1.76
C CYS A 99 -8.19 -7.16 -0.24
N MET A 100 -9.01 -6.35 0.45
CA MET A 100 -9.15 -6.43 1.91
C MET A 100 -9.69 -7.79 2.37
N VAL A 101 -10.69 -8.31 1.67
CA VAL A 101 -11.28 -9.61 1.98
C VAL A 101 -10.27 -10.75 1.77
N LEU A 102 -9.59 -10.79 0.62
CA LEU A 102 -8.61 -11.83 0.34
C LEU A 102 -7.43 -11.77 1.30
N GLU A 103 -6.92 -10.58 1.62
CA GLU A 103 -5.85 -10.42 2.60
C GLU A 103 -6.27 -11.00 3.95
N GLN A 104 -7.45 -10.65 4.43
CA GLN A 104 -7.98 -11.17 5.69
C GLN A 104 -8.18 -12.70 5.68
N MET A 105 -8.60 -13.27 4.54
CA MET A 105 -8.72 -14.73 4.39
C MET A 105 -7.37 -15.43 4.44
N LEU A 106 -6.36 -14.84 3.81
CA LEU A 106 -5.05 -15.46 3.63
C LEU A 106 -4.08 -15.24 4.80
N ALA A 107 -4.31 -14.22 5.63
CA ALA A 107 -3.37 -13.80 6.68
C ALA A 107 -3.00 -14.92 7.67
N ALA A 108 -3.98 -15.53 8.29
CA ALA A 108 -3.74 -16.59 9.27
C ALA A 108 -3.17 -17.86 8.62
N PRO A 109 -3.70 -18.37 7.49
CA PRO A 109 -3.11 -19.51 6.79
C PRO A 109 -1.68 -19.25 6.31
N PHE A 110 -1.37 -18.06 5.80
CA PHE A 110 -0.02 -17.66 5.39
C PHE A 110 0.96 -17.74 6.55
N PHE A 111 0.59 -17.15 7.68
CA PHE A 111 1.41 -17.21 8.88
C PHE A 111 1.61 -18.63 9.37
N ASN A 112 0.54 -19.42 9.49
CA ASN A 112 0.62 -20.79 10.00
C ASN A 112 1.48 -21.68 9.09
N SER A 113 1.25 -21.64 7.79
CA SER A 113 1.99 -22.49 6.85
C SER A 113 3.47 -22.11 6.79
N LEU A 114 3.80 -20.81 6.60
CA LEU A 114 5.19 -20.43 6.32
C LEU A 114 6.03 -20.21 7.57
N ARG A 115 5.40 -19.76 8.69
CA ARG A 115 6.11 -19.58 9.95
C ARG A 115 6.08 -20.82 10.84
N THR A 116 4.89 -21.40 11.06
CA THR A 116 4.72 -22.44 12.08
C THR A 116 5.10 -23.82 11.54
N GLU A 117 4.60 -24.18 10.36
CA GLU A 117 4.81 -25.50 9.77
C GLU A 117 6.16 -25.59 9.06
N GLN A 118 6.45 -24.68 8.14
CA GLN A 118 7.67 -24.69 7.33
C GLN A 118 8.85 -24.00 8.01
N GLN A 119 8.63 -23.17 9.03
CA GLN A 119 9.64 -22.46 9.81
C GLN A 119 10.62 -21.62 8.96
N LEU A 120 10.10 -20.99 7.90
CA LEU A 120 10.92 -20.28 6.93
C LEU A 120 11.53 -18.98 7.46
N GLY A 121 10.92 -18.34 8.45
CA GLY A 121 11.41 -17.10 9.01
C GLY A 121 10.73 -16.70 10.30
N TYR A 122 11.26 -15.68 10.96
CA TYR A 122 10.72 -15.18 12.23
C TYR A 122 9.77 -13.97 12.05
N ILE A 123 9.91 -13.22 10.96
CA ILE A 123 8.93 -12.22 10.54
C ILE A 123 8.21 -12.80 9.32
N VAL A 124 6.94 -13.11 9.47
CA VAL A 124 6.07 -13.63 8.40
C VAL A 124 4.72 -12.95 8.54
N GLY A 125 4.17 -12.43 7.46
CA GLY A 125 2.87 -11.80 7.52
C GLY A 125 2.36 -11.29 6.18
N THR A 126 1.16 -10.74 6.23
CA THR A 126 0.45 -10.14 5.11
C THR A 126 -0.01 -8.74 5.48
N GLY A 127 -0.47 -7.97 4.52
CA GLY A 127 -1.10 -6.68 4.78
C GLY A 127 -1.83 -6.14 3.57
N TYR A 128 -2.95 -5.47 3.81
CA TYR A 128 -3.56 -4.60 2.83
C TYR A 128 -2.74 -3.30 2.76
N VAL A 129 -2.07 -3.06 1.65
CA VAL A 129 -1.11 -1.95 1.47
C VAL A 129 -1.52 -1.10 0.26
N PRO A 130 -2.44 -0.15 0.42
CA PRO A 130 -2.83 0.73 -0.65
C PRO A 130 -1.76 1.81 -0.90
N HIS A 131 -1.57 2.19 -2.15
CA HIS A 131 -0.80 3.36 -2.56
C HIS A 131 -1.74 4.45 -3.09
N ASN A 132 -1.90 5.55 -2.38
CA ASN A 132 -2.78 6.65 -2.74
C ASN A 132 -4.16 6.19 -3.23
N GLN A 133 -4.89 5.46 -2.41
CA GLN A 133 -6.19 4.83 -2.68
C GLN A 133 -6.17 3.67 -3.71
N HIS A 134 -5.07 3.42 -4.41
CA HIS A 134 -4.97 2.26 -5.28
C HIS A 134 -4.67 1.02 -4.44
N PRO A 135 -5.55 0.00 -4.43
CA PRO A 135 -5.43 -1.13 -3.53
C PRO A 135 -4.30 -2.08 -3.94
N GLY A 136 -3.75 -2.76 -2.94
CA GLY A 136 -2.77 -3.81 -3.12
C GLY A 136 -2.61 -4.62 -1.85
N MET A 137 -2.00 -5.79 -2.00
CA MET A 137 -1.70 -6.72 -0.91
C MET A 137 -0.21 -6.99 -0.89
N ALA A 138 0.37 -7.01 0.30
CA ALA A 138 1.76 -7.40 0.51
C ALA A 138 1.83 -8.69 1.32
N PHE A 139 2.75 -9.57 0.93
CA PHE A 139 3.13 -10.79 1.63
C PHE A 139 4.62 -10.69 1.90
N TYR A 140 5.06 -10.96 3.11
CA TYR A 140 6.46 -10.74 3.46
C TYR A 140 7.02 -11.79 4.41
N ILE A 141 8.30 -12.10 4.21
CA ILE A 141 9.07 -13.01 5.07
C ILE A 141 10.49 -12.44 5.25
N GLN A 142 10.99 -12.48 6.49
CA GLN A 142 12.40 -12.28 6.79
C GLN A 142 12.97 -13.53 7.46
N SER A 143 14.16 -13.95 7.01
CA SER A 143 14.76 -15.22 7.39
C SER A 143 16.27 -15.15 7.54
N PRO A 144 16.83 -15.73 8.62
CA PRO A 144 18.27 -15.94 8.76
C PRO A 144 18.78 -17.21 8.06
N GLN A 145 17.87 -18.07 7.56
CA GLN A 145 18.19 -19.45 7.14
C GLN A 145 17.89 -19.73 5.66
N CYS A 146 16.92 -19.01 5.07
CA CYS A 146 16.47 -19.25 3.70
C CYS A 146 16.93 -18.12 2.78
N SER A 147 17.30 -18.42 1.55
CA SER A 147 17.59 -17.44 0.52
C SER A 147 16.34 -16.71 0.03
N PRO A 148 16.43 -15.50 -0.53
CA PRO A 148 15.28 -14.79 -1.08
C PRO A 148 14.53 -15.60 -2.15
N LYS A 149 15.26 -16.40 -2.95
CA LYS A 149 14.62 -17.27 -3.94
C LYS A 149 13.76 -18.35 -3.29
N GLN A 150 14.27 -19.04 -2.27
CA GLN A 150 13.51 -20.06 -1.54
C GLN A 150 12.26 -19.46 -0.88
N LEU A 151 12.39 -18.27 -0.27
CA LEU A 151 11.26 -17.57 0.33
C LEU A 151 10.18 -17.24 -0.70
N LEU A 152 10.58 -16.67 -1.84
CA LEU A 152 9.63 -16.33 -2.91
C LEU A 152 8.96 -17.58 -3.50
N ASP A 153 9.72 -18.66 -3.72
CA ASP A 153 9.17 -19.91 -4.24
C ASP A 153 8.10 -20.46 -3.29
N ALA A 154 8.36 -20.45 -1.98
CA ALA A 154 7.39 -20.91 -0.97
C ALA A 154 6.14 -20.02 -0.90
N MET A 155 6.32 -18.68 -0.92
CA MET A 155 5.22 -17.72 -0.94
C MET A 155 4.35 -17.89 -2.18
N THR A 156 4.96 -18.06 -3.34
CA THR A 156 4.25 -18.24 -4.62
C THR A 156 3.49 -19.56 -4.64
N ALA A 157 4.09 -20.65 -4.16
CA ALA A 157 3.44 -21.94 -4.06
C ALA A 157 2.22 -21.90 -3.13
N PHE A 158 2.37 -21.27 -1.95
CA PHE A 158 1.27 -21.05 -1.02
C PHE A 158 0.13 -20.27 -1.68
N LEU A 159 0.43 -19.12 -2.28
CA LEU A 159 -0.59 -18.26 -2.90
C LEU A 159 -1.30 -18.98 -4.04
N PHE A 160 -0.55 -19.68 -4.90
CA PHE A 160 -1.14 -20.46 -5.99
C PHE A 160 -2.13 -21.51 -5.46
N GLN A 161 -1.76 -22.24 -4.43
CA GLN A 161 -2.63 -23.23 -3.82
C GLN A 161 -3.88 -22.58 -3.22
N GLN A 162 -3.71 -21.59 -2.33
CA GLN A 162 -4.83 -20.99 -1.59
C GLN A 162 -5.82 -20.26 -2.50
N LEU A 163 -5.32 -19.57 -3.53
CA LEU A 163 -6.17 -18.84 -4.47
C LEU A 163 -6.97 -19.79 -5.38
N ASN A 164 -6.44 -20.97 -5.72
CA ASN A 164 -7.19 -21.98 -6.47
C ASN A 164 -8.17 -22.76 -5.57
N GLU A 165 -7.84 -22.92 -4.30
CA GLU A 165 -8.66 -23.64 -3.31
C GLU A 165 -9.51 -22.67 -2.46
N ILE A 166 -9.78 -21.46 -2.95
CA ILE A 166 -10.48 -20.39 -2.20
C ILE A 166 -11.86 -20.81 -1.69
N GLU A 167 -12.47 -21.84 -2.29
CA GLU A 167 -13.75 -22.40 -1.88
C GLU A 167 -13.75 -22.89 -0.42
N PHE A 168 -12.62 -23.30 0.13
CA PHE A 168 -12.50 -23.69 1.54
C PHE A 168 -12.87 -22.57 2.52
N TYR A 169 -12.78 -21.31 2.08
CA TYR A 169 -13.13 -20.15 2.91
C TYR A 169 -14.61 -19.80 2.87
N ARG A 170 -15.43 -20.43 2.02
CA ARG A 170 -16.87 -20.13 1.89
C ARG A 170 -17.61 -20.23 3.23
N PHE A 171 -17.28 -21.23 4.02
CA PHE A 171 -17.89 -21.40 5.34
C PHE A 171 -17.55 -20.26 6.31
N TYR A 172 -16.35 -19.72 6.22
CA TYR A 172 -15.88 -18.63 7.09
C TYR A 172 -16.23 -17.24 6.58
N TRP A 173 -16.67 -17.14 5.33
CA TRP A 173 -16.96 -15.85 4.68
C TRP A 173 -17.89 -14.94 5.47
N PRO A 174 -19.05 -15.39 5.99
CA PRO A 174 -19.95 -14.52 6.75
C PRO A 174 -19.28 -13.89 7.99
N THR A 175 -18.41 -14.63 8.66
CA THR A 175 -17.67 -14.15 9.84
C THR A 175 -16.60 -13.14 9.43
N ILE A 176 -15.85 -13.40 8.37
CA ILE A 176 -14.84 -12.49 7.84
C ILE A 176 -15.49 -11.18 7.39
N GLN A 177 -16.60 -11.27 6.66
CA GLN A 177 -17.38 -10.12 6.21
C GLN A 177 -17.81 -9.24 7.39
N GLN A 178 -18.42 -9.83 8.43
CA GLN A 178 -18.87 -9.11 9.61
C GLN A 178 -17.73 -8.43 10.36
N ASN A 179 -16.58 -9.11 10.50
CA ASN A 179 -15.41 -8.56 11.17
C ASN A 179 -14.84 -7.36 10.42
N LEU A 180 -14.72 -7.43 9.10
CA LEU A 180 -14.25 -6.32 8.27
C LEU A 180 -15.19 -5.12 8.32
N ILE A 181 -16.50 -5.36 8.23
CA ILE A 181 -17.52 -4.30 8.34
C ILE A 181 -17.39 -3.61 9.70
N LYS A 182 -17.34 -4.40 10.79
CA LYS A 182 -17.18 -3.86 12.15
C LYS A 182 -15.90 -3.02 12.29
N GLN A 183 -14.79 -3.46 11.74
CA GLN A 183 -13.52 -2.74 11.75
C GLN A 183 -13.62 -1.41 11.00
N LEU A 184 -14.27 -1.38 9.83
CA LEU A 184 -14.46 -0.17 9.03
C LEU A 184 -15.42 0.84 9.66
N GLU A 185 -16.42 0.35 10.41
CA GLU A 185 -17.43 1.15 11.12
C GLU A 185 -17.00 1.53 12.55
N GLU A 186 -15.84 1.06 13.00
CA GLU A 186 -15.34 1.37 14.34
C GLU A 186 -15.17 2.88 14.52
N ARG A 187 -15.68 3.39 15.64
CA ARG A 187 -15.61 4.82 15.95
C ARG A 187 -14.21 5.19 16.43
N ASP A 188 -13.75 6.33 15.98
CA ASP A 188 -12.51 6.90 16.52
C ASP A 188 -12.67 7.15 18.03
N LEU A 189 -11.85 6.50 18.85
CA LEU A 189 -11.95 6.58 20.33
C LEU A 189 -11.50 7.92 20.90
N THR A 190 -10.66 8.65 20.16
CA THR A 190 -10.12 9.94 20.60
C THR A 190 -10.19 10.98 19.49
N LEU A 191 -10.15 12.26 19.89
CA LEU A 191 -10.06 13.37 18.95
C LEU A 191 -8.80 13.25 18.06
N SER A 192 -7.69 12.82 18.63
CA SER A 192 -6.43 12.63 17.91
C SER A 192 -6.55 11.58 16.81
N MET A 193 -7.12 10.40 17.11
CA MET A 193 -7.34 9.34 16.13
C MET A 193 -8.24 9.83 14.99
N LYS A 194 -9.31 10.53 15.31
CA LYS A 194 -10.20 11.12 14.31
C LYS A 194 -9.50 12.17 13.45
N SER A 195 -8.73 13.05 14.07
CA SER A 195 -7.94 14.06 13.33
C SER A 195 -6.95 13.40 12.38
N GLN A 196 -6.23 12.38 12.83
CA GLN A 196 -5.27 11.64 12.00
C GLN A 196 -5.96 10.97 10.81
N ARG A 197 -7.08 10.30 11.02
CA ARG A 197 -7.84 9.67 9.94
C ARG A 197 -8.32 10.69 8.90
N LEU A 198 -8.90 11.80 9.36
CA LEU A 198 -9.37 12.86 8.46
C LEU A 198 -8.21 13.54 7.70
N TRP A 199 -7.05 13.72 8.37
CA TRP A 199 -5.84 14.25 7.73
C TRP A 199 -5.33 13.31 6.63
N VAL A 200 -5.33 12.00 6.88
CA VAL A 200 -4.96 10.99 5.87
C VAL A 200 -5.94 11.02 4.70
N SER A 201 -7.25 11.13 4.95
CA SER A 201 -8.26 11.27 3.89
C SER A 201 -8.00 12.50 3.03
N LEU A 202 -7.74 13.65 3.63
CA LEU A 202 -7.37 14.87 2.91
C LEU A 202 -6.11 14.64 2.05
N GLY A 203 -5.07 14.07 2.64
CA GLY A 203 -3.81 13.77 1.95
C GLY A 203 -3.93 12.77 0.79
N THR A 204 -4.96 11.93 0.77
CA THR A 204 -5.28 11.00 -0.32
C THR A 204 -6.38 11.52 -1.25
N GLN A 205 -6.80 12.80 -1.10
CA GLN A 205 -7.85 13.45 -1.89
C GLN A 205 -9.24 12.79 -1.72
N ASP A 206 -9.49 12.10 -0.60
CA ASP A 206 -10.83 11.67 -0.19
C ASP A 206 -11.53 12.81 0.56
N LEU A 207 -12.08 13.76 -0.20
CA LEU A 207 -12.69 14.97 0.35
C LEU A 207 -14.10 14.74 0.93
N GLU A 208 -14.70 13.58 0.71
CA GLU A 208 -15.99 13.23 1.30
C GLU A 208 -15.83 12.64 2.71
N PHE A 209 -14.63 12.20 3.09
CA PHE A 209 -14.30 11.61 4.41
C PHE A 209 -15.16 10.40 4.82
N ASN A 210 -15.78 9.74 3.85
CA ASN A 210 -16.72 8.63 4.08
C ASN A 210 -16.30 7.30 3.43
N ARG A 211 -15.02 7.19 3.01
CA ARG A 211 -14.50 6.00 2.31
C ARG A 211 -14.74 4.71 3.09
N ASN A 212 -14.52 4.71 4.41
CA ASN A 212 -14.73 3.53 5.24
C ASN A 212 -16.20 3.06 5.21
N ALA A 213 -17.15 3.99 5.29
CA ALA A 213 -18.58 3.67 5.20
C ALA A 213 -18.96 3.10 3.82
N LYS A 214 -18.43 3.71 2.74
CA LYS A 214 -18.63 3.19 1.37
C LYS A 214 -18.02 1.80 1.20
N LEU A 215 -16.85 1.53 1.79
CA LEU A 215 -16.22 0.22 1.75
C LEU A 215 -17.00 -0.81 2.56
N ALA A 216 -17.49 -0.46 3.75
CA ALA A 216 -18.33 -1.34 4.56
C ALA A 216 -19.59 -1.76 3.79
N GLU A 217 -20.29 -0.82 3.14
CA GLU A 217 -21.46 -1.11 2.29
C GLU A 217 -21.08 -1.96 1.07
N ARG A 218 -19.92 -1.72 0.44
CA ARG A 218 -19.46 -2.56 -0.67
C ARG A 218 -19.14 -3.99 -0.22
N ILE A 219 -18.45 -4.16 0.92
CA ILE A 219 -18.14 -5.48 1.49
C ILE A 219 -19.44 -6.21 1.86
N LYS A 220 -20.42 -5.52 2.42
CA LYS A 220 -21.74 -6.10 2.73
C LYS A 220 -22.46 -6.63 1.50
N GLY A 221 -22.30 -5.96 0.37
CA GLY A 221 -22.88 -6.37 -0.91
C GLY A 221 -22.03 -7.34 -1.74
N LEU A 222 -20.84 -7.77 -1.26
CA LEU A 222 -20.01 -8.76 -1.96
C LEU A 222 -20.63 -10.15 -1.85
N SER A 223 -20.71 -10.84 -2.97
CA SER A 223 -20.95 -12.29 -3.01
C SER A 223 -19.64 -13.07 -2.89
N PHE A 224 -19.73 -14.33 -2.47
CA PHE A 224 -18.54 -15.18 -2.43
C PHE A 224 -18.02 -15.51 -3.84
N GLU A 225 -18.90 -15.57 -4.82
CA GLU A 225 -18.58 -15.78 -6.23
C GLU A 225 -17.68 -14.66 -6.79
N GLU A 226 -17.93 -13.40 -6.44
CA GLU A 226 -17.04 -12.27 -6.81
C GLU A 226 -15.64 -12.44 -6.21
N ILE A 227 -15.55 -12.92 -4.96
CA ILE A 227 -14.27 -13.17 -4.29
C ILE A 227 -13.54 -14.33 -4.99
N GLN A 228 -14.25 -15.40 -5.31
CA GLN A 228 -13.72 -16.57 -6.00
C GLN A 228 -13.19 -16.21 -7.39
N ASP A 229 -13.95 -15.48 -8.16
CA ASP A 229 -13.53 -15.01 -9.49
C ASP A 229 -12.27 -14.14 -9.41
N PHE A 230 -12.21 -13.23 -8.45
CA PHE A 230 -11.05 -12.38 -8.25
C PHE A 230 -9.82 -13.19 -7.81
N ALA A 231 -9.99 -14.15 -6.89
CA ALA A 231 -8.91 -15.04 -6.46
C ALA A 231 -8.34 -15.86 -7.61
N HIS A 232 -9.21 -16.46 -8.44
CA HIS A 232 -8.78 -17.23 -9.61
C HIS A 232 -8.07 -16.37 -10.67
N GLN A 233 -8.49 -15.12 -10.87
CA GLN A 233 -7.81 -14.18 -11.77
C GLN A 233 -6.43 -13.80 -11.24
N LEU A 234 -6.27 -13.64 -9.91
CA LEU A 234 -4.96 -13.44 -9.29
C LEU A 234 -4.06 -14.67 -9.45
N ALA A 235 -4.58 -15.88 -9.22
CA ALA A 235 -3.84 -17.14 -9.38
C ALA A 235 -3.28 -17.30 -10.80
N LYS A 236 -4.04 -16.85 -11.81
CA LYS A 236 -3.62 -16.88 -13.23
C LYS A 236 -2.75 -15.68 -13.62
N ARG A 237 -2.55 -14.71 -12.73
CA ARG A 237 -1.84 -13.44 -13.01
C ARG A 237 -2.46 -12.61 -14.15
N GLU A 238 -3.75 -12.75 -14.38
CA GLU A 238 -4.44 -12.11 -15.52
C GLU A 238 -4.82 -10.64 -15.25
N ARG A 239 -4.89 -10.22 -13.98
CA ARG A 239 -5.41 -8.90 -13.60
C ARG A 239 -4.56 -8.13 -12.61
N CYS A 240 -3.50 -8.69 -12.05
CA CYS A 240 -2.65 -8.00 -11.09
C CYS A 240 -1.27 -7.69 -11.66
N GLY A 241 -0.69 -6.59 -11.23
CA GLY A 241 0.73 -6.33 -11.35
C GLY A 241 1.48 -6.86 -10.14
N GLU A 242 2.65 -7.46 -10.34
CA GLU A 242 3.45 -8.05 -9.28
C GLU A 242 4.79 -7.32 -9.14
N LEU A 243 5.16 -6.99 -7.91
CA LEU A 243 6.47 -6.45 -7.56
C LEU A 243 7.08 -7.27 -6.43
N VAL A 244 8.28 -7.75 -6.65
CA VAL A 244 9.10 -8.43 -5.64
C VAL A 244 10.21 -7.49 -5.20
N LEU A 245 10.17 -7.10 -3.94
CA LEU A 245 11.29 -6.43 -3.28
C LEU A 245 12.03 -7.47 -2.45
N PHE A 246 13.36 -7.49 -2.54
CA PHE A 246 14.13 -8.43 -1.75
C PHE A 246 15.46 -7.84 -1.28
N SER A 247 15.92 -8.32 -0.13
CA SER A 247 17.30 -8.14 0.36
C SER A 247 17.95 -9.52 0.45
N ARG A 248 19.14 -9.65 -0.11
CA ARG A 248 19.81 -10.97 -0.17
C ARG A 248 20.39 -11.43 1.16
N GLY A 249 20.70 -10.52 2.08
CA GLY A 249 21.45 -10.89 3.28
C GLY A 249 22.79 -11.54 2.90
N LYS A 250 23.10 -12.66 3.55
CA LYS A 250 24.30 -13.48 3.29
C LYS A 250 24.18 -14.48 2.14
N PHE A 251 23.04 -14.50 1.42
CA PHE A 251 22.75 -15.52 0.42
C PHE A 251 23.07 -15.06 -1.00
N GLU A 252 23.54 -15.98 -1.83
CA GLU A 252 23.82 -15.74 -3.25
C GLU A 252 22.60 -15.99 -4.15
N SER A 253 21.71 -16.91 -3.74
CA SER A 253 20.53 -17.30 -4.52
C SER A 253 19.42 -16.27 -4.41
N ILE A 254 19.22 -15.47 -5.45
CA ILE A 254 18.25 -14.38 -5.54
C ILE A 254 17.15 -14.66 -6.58
N PRO A 255 15.95 -14.09 -6.39
CA PRO A 255 14.84 -14.23 -7.33
C PRO A 255 14.96 -13.15 -8.42
N THR A 256 15.66 -13.41 -9.50
CA THR A 256 15.80 -12.44 -10.59
C THR A 256 15.46 -13.01 -11.96
N GLN A 257 14.96 -12.15 -12.83
CA GLN A 257 14.86 -12.34 -14.27
C GLN A 257 15.45 -11.10 -14.93
N GLU A 258 16.51 -11.22 -15.69
CA GLU A 258 17.30 -10.09 -16.25
C GLU A 258 16.45 -8.99 -16.90
N LYS A 259 15.41 -9.37 -17.68
CA LYS A 259 14.55 -8.42 -18.39
C LYS A 259 13.49 -7.71 -17.53
N ARG A 260 13.38 -8.05 -16.24
CA ARG A 260 12.33 -7.57 -15.34
C ARG A 260 12.89 -7.00 -14.03
N THR A 261 14.18 -6.76 -13.97
CA THR A 261 14.84 -6.20 -12.79
C THR A 261 14.86 -4.68 -12.88
N ILE A 262 14.38 -4.03 -11.84
CA ILE A 262 14.44 -2.58 -11.67
C ILE A 262 15.80 -2.24 -11.06
N ASN A 263 16.71 -1.71 -11.86
CA ASN A 263 18.04 -1.31 -11.39
C ASN A 263 18.06 0.12 -10.85
N SER A 264 17.21 1.00 -11.38
CA SER A 264 17.09 2.39 -11.00
C SER A 264 15.63 2.76 -10.80
N ILE A 265 15.26 3.15 -9.58
CA ILE A 265 13.90 3.61 -9.26
C ILE A 265 13.53 4.86 -10.07
N SER A 266 14.50 5.76 -10.31
CA SER A 266 14.27 7.00 -11.06
C SER A 266 13.98 6.74 -12.53
N GLU A 267 14.69 5.79 -13.16
CA GLU A 267 14.45 5.38 -14.55
C GLU A 267 13.12 4.64 -14.66
N PHE A 268 12.89 3.67 -13.79
CA PHE A 268 11.64 2.94 -13.74
C PHE A 268 10.43 3.88 -13.66
N LYS A 269 10.48 4.90 -12.80
CA LYS A 269 9.39 5.88 -12.65
C LYS A 269 9.19 6.77 -13.89
N LYS A 270 10.19 6.92 -14.76
CA LYS A 270 10.04 7.68 -16.01
C LYS A 270 9.40 6.86 -17.12
N GLU A 271 9.60 5.55 -17.10
CA GLU A 271 9.20 4.64 -18.18
C GLU A 271 7.84 3.98 -17.94
N ILE A 272 7.46 3.83 -16.66
CA ILE A 272 6.21 3.14 -16.31
C ILE A 272 5.00 4.07 -16.45
N PRO A 273 3.86 3.57 -16.97
CA PRO A 273 2.62 4.33 -16.95
C PRO A 273 2.10 4.51 -15.51
N TYR A 274 1.23 5.50 -15.34
CA TYR A 274 0.59 5.82 -14.06
C TYR A 274 -0.92 5.68 -14.14
N TYR A 275 -1.53 5.45 -12.98
CA TYR A 275 -2.98 5.54 -12.79
C TYR A 275 -3.41 6.98 -12.55
#